data_58c42dfb50ac723c04cfba9e7a131128
#
_entry.id   58c42dfb50ac723c04cfba9e7a131128
#
_cell.length_a   1.000
_cell.length_b   1.000
_cell.length_c   1.000
_cell.angle_alpha   90.00
_cell.angle_beta   90.00
_cell.angle_gamma   90.00
#
_symmetry.space_group_name_H-M   'P 1'
#
loop_
_entity.id
_entity.type
_entity.pdbx_description
1 polymer ?
#
loop_
_entity_poly.entity_id
_entity_poly.type
_entity_poly.pdbx_seq_one_letter_code
_entity_poly.pdbx_strand_id
1 'polypeptide(L)'
;MLSTAVVPIYANSLLQSAGQSNIVSTWGYAQTIASLIIAVMMPVLGSMADVQGMKVKFFTGFFLTGVVACCAMALSLSWLIFLVVCILATVGLNGSLTFYDSMLVDITSNERMDRVSSHGFAWGYIGSTIPFIACIALIFGGPSLFGWSTVACTRASFVITALWWVAFTIPLLTSYKQVHYRATAGQTGEAIRGTFAELGSTFRAIRKNKPLWMFMIAFFFYIDAVNTVISMSTSYGTQLGIDSTHLVMALLITQFVAFPSAIAYGKLAGRFGAKTMITTAVIAYICIVLFAAFFLRSATEFWILAILVGLFQGGIQALSRSYYGKIIPKNRANEYYGFYDIFGKTASIIGTFLVATTTSLTGNASVGVLSIAILLIVALIFLLLQKDPTRK
;
A
#
# COMPACT_ATOMS: atom_id res chain seq x y z
N MET A 1 7.65 -3.74 -3.77
CA MET A 1 8.44 -4.98 -3.78
C MET A 1 9.87 -4.77 -3.28
N LEU A 2 10.68 -3.89 -3.86
CA LEU A 2 12.05 -3.66 -3.37
C LEU A 2 12.07 -3.22 -1.89
N SER A 3 11.20 -2.29 -1.50
CA SER A 3 11.06 -1.79 -0.13
C SER A 3 10.67 -2.86 0.91
N THR A 4 10.01 -3.91 0.49
CA THR A 4 9.55 -4.99 1.38
C THR A 4 10.48 -6.21 1.38
N ALA A 5 11.27 -6.40 0.34
CA ALA A 5 12.14 -7.56 0.22
C ALA A 5 13.64 -7.21 0.36
N VAL A 6 14.14 -6.25 -0.43
CA VAL A 6 15.59 -5.99 -0.52
C VAL A 6 16.07 -4.99 0.53
N VAL A 7 15.32 -3.88 0.71
CA VAL A 7 15.71 -2.80 1.65
C VAL A 7 15.85 -3.29 3.09
N PRO A 8 14.92 -4.08 3.66
CA PRO A 8 15.07 -4.59 5.02
C PRO A 8 16.30 -5.49 5.18
N ILE A 9 16.59 -6.36 4.20
CA ILE A 9 17.77 -7.25 4.24
C ILE A 9 19.06 -6.42 4.25
N TYR A 10 19.13 -5.41 3.38
CA TYR A 10 20.30 -4.53 3.32
C TYR A 10 20.45 -3.67 4.58
N ALA A 11 19.35 -3.12 5.11
CA ALA A 11 19.37 -2.39 6.38
C ALA A 11 19.86 -3.27 7.54
N ASN A 12 19.36 -4.50 7.63
CA ASN A 12 19.78 -5.45 8.66
C ASN A 12 21.28 -5.79 8.56
N SER A 13 21.82 -5.96 7.34
CA SER A 13 23.24 -6.21 7.16
C SER A 13 24.11 -5.01 7.59
N LEU A 14 23.64 -3.77 7.33
CA LEU A 14 24.33 -2.55 7.79
C LEU A 14 24.30 -2.43 9.32
N LEU A 15 23.16 -2.68 9.96
CA LEU A 15 23.00 -2.63 11.40
C LEU A 15 23.88 -3.70 12.08
N GLN A 16 23.92 -4.91 11.53
CA GLN A 16 24.73 -6.00 12.02
C GLN A 16 26.24 -5.69 11.90
N SER A 17 26.69 -5.16 10.76
CA SER A 17 28.08 -4.76 10.56
C SER A 17 28.52 -3.60 11.47
N ALA A 18 27.57 -2.79 11.94
CA ALA A 18 27.77 -1.72 12.91
C ALA A 18 27.71 -2.18 14.38
N GLY A 19 27.57 -3.50 14.65
CA GLY A 19 27.51 -4.04 16.00
C GLY A 19 26.22 -3.73 16.76
N GLN A 20 25.14 -3.37 16.07
CA GLN A 20 23.85 -3.10 16.70
C GLN A 20 23.18 -4.41 17.13
N SER A 21 22.77 -4.51 18.39
CA SER A 21 22.12 -5.72 18.94
C SER A 21 20.61 -5.77 18.62
N ASN A 22 19.95 -4.61 18.49
CA ASN A 22 18.51 -4.50 18.35
C ASN A 22 18.06 -4.23 16.91
N ILE A 23 18.51 -5.05 15.96
CA ILE A 23 18.34 -4.81 14.52
C ILE A 23 16.87 -4.69 14.12
N VAL A 24 16.04 -5.66 14.53
CA VAL A 24 14.61 -5.73 14.14
C VAL A 24 13.82 -4.56 14.72
N SER A 25 14.05 -4.20 15.97
CA SER A 25 13.36 -3.07 16.61
C SER A 25 13.78 -1.74 16.02
N THR A 26 15.07 -1.55 15.70
CA THR A 26 15.58 -0.32 15.06
C THR A 26 14.94 -0.11 13.68
N TRP A 27 14.84 -1.16 12.86
CA TRP A 27 14.12 -1.11 11.60
C TRP A 27 12.62 -0.82 11.80
N GLY A 28 11.98 -1.47 12.77
CA GLY A 28 10.57 -1.26 13.11
C GLY A 28 10.28 0.18 13.52
N TYR A 29 11.14 0.78 14.35
CA TYR A 29 11.01 2.20 14.71
C TYR A 29 11.12 3.14 13.52
N ALA A 30 12.05 2.90 12.59
CA ALA A 30 12.18 3.71 11.38
C ALA A 30 10.90 3.66 10.53
N GLN A 31 10.29 2.49 10.34
CA GLN A 31 9.03 2.34 9.60
C GLN A 31 7.85 3.00 10.34
N THR A 32 7.81 2.89 11.67
CA THR A 32 6.79 3.54 12.50
C THR A 32 6.88 5.06 12.40
N ILE A 33 8.08 5.63 12.48
CA ILE A 33 8.32 7.08 12.32
C ILE A 33 7.85 7.55 10.95
N ALA A 34 8.22 6.84 9.88
CA ALA A 34 7.77 7.18 8.53
C ALA A 34 6.23 7.17 8.41
N SER A 35 5.58 6.16 8.97
CA SER A 35 4.11 6.03 8.97
C SER A 35 3.42 7.14 9.76
N LEU A 36 3.96 7.53 10.92
CA LEU A 36 3.43 8.63 11.73
C LEU A 36 3.57 9.98 11.01
N ILE A 37 4.72 10.24 10.38
CA ILE A 37 4.94 11.45 9.58
C ILE A 37 3.86 11.54 8.48
N ILE A 38 3.63 10.45 7.76
CA ILE A 38 2.63 10.40 6.68
C ILE A 38 1.23 10.60 7.24
N ALA A 39 0.86 9.90 8.30
CA ALA A 39 -0.47 10.00 8.92
C ALA A 39 -0.82 11.43 9.35
N VAL A 40 0.15 12.19 9.86
CA VAL A 40 -0.06 13.59 10.27
C VAL A 40 -0.02 14.54 9.08
N MET A 41 0.93 14.34 8.15
CA MET A 41 1.14 15.28 7.03
C MET A 41 0.05 15.19 5.96
N MET A 42 -0.44 13.97 5.62
CA MET A 42 -1.28 13.79 4.43
C MET A 42 -2.63 14.51 4.51
N PRO A 43 -3.39 14.52 5.60
CA PRO A 43 -4.63 15.30 5.67
C PRO A 43 -4.37 16.81 5.53
N VAL A 44 -3.30 17.32 6.17
CA VAL A 44 -2.92 18.75 6.13
C VAL A 44 -2.55 19.17 4.71
N LEU A 45 -1.59 18.47 4.11
CA LEU A 45 -1.12 18.76 2.76
C LEU A 45 -2.18 18.43 1.71
N GLY A 46 -3.06 17.46 1.98
CA GLY A 46 -4.21 17.12 1.15
C GLY A 46 -5.17 18.30 1.02
N SER A 47 -5.52 18.95 2.13
CA SER A 47 -6.41 20.13 2.07
C SER A 47 -5.77 21.29 1.30
N MET A 48 -4.45 21.48 1.41
CA MET A 48 -3.71 22.47 0.61
C MET A 48 -3.64 22.10 -0.87
N ALA A 49 -3.54 20.81 -1.18
CA ALA A 49 -3.47 20.30 -2.55
C ALA A 49 -4.81 20.39 -3.31
N ASP A 50 -5.92 20.56 -2.59
CA ASP A 50 -7.23 20.79 -3.21
C ASP A 50 -7.34 22.18 -3.86
N VAL A 51 -6.40 23.10 -3.62
CA VAL A 51 -6.29 24.38 -4.34
C VAL A 51 -5.81 24.14 -5.77
N GLN A 52 -6.27 24.99 -6.70
CA GLN A 52 -5.93 24.89 -8.12
C GLN A 52 -4.42 24.81 -8.39
N GLY A 53 -3.98 23.80 -9.12
CA GLY A 53 -2.58 23.58 -9.53
C GLY A 53 -1.64 23.12 -8.41
N MET A 54 -2.12 23.01 -7.15
CA MET A 54 -1.27 22.60 -6.04
C MET A 54 -1.09 21.06 -5.96
N LYS A 55 -2.06 20.29 -6.41
CA LYS A 55 -1.98 18.81 -6.40
C LYS A 55 -0.73 18.29 -7.11
N VAL A 56 -0.46 18.80 -8.32
CA VAL A 56 0.72 18.40 -9.10
C VAL A 56 2.01 18.81 -8.40
N LYS A 57 2.05 20.00 -7.79
CA LYS A 57 3.24 20.49 -7.07
C LYS A 57 3.57 19.60 -5.87
N PHE A 58 2.57 19.26 -5.06
CA PHE A 58 2.76 18.35 -3.92
C PHE A 58 3.15 16.94 -4.38
N PHE A 59 2.45 16.40 -5.37
CA PHE A 59 2.82 15.11 -5.96
C PHE A 59 4.29 15.10 -6.41
N THR A 60 4.70 16.12 -7.18
CA THR A 60 6.08 16.24 -7.69
C THR A 60 7.09 16.39 -6.56
N GLY A 61 6.79 17.17 -5.53
CA GLY A 61 7.65 17.34 -4.36
C GLY A 61 7.91 16.01 -3.64
N PHE A 62 6.87 15.25 -3.32
CA PHE A 62 7.00 13.94 -2.70
C PHE A 62 7.68 12.91 -3.61
N PHE A 63 7.32 12.90 -4.88
CA PHE A 63 7.96 12.05 -5.88
C PHE A 63 9.46 12.30 -5.97
N LEU A 64 9.90 13.56 -6.11
CA LEU A 64 11.31 13.91 -6.16
C LEU A 64 12.04 13.56 -4.85
N THR A 65 11.43 13.82 -3.70
CA THR A 65 11.98 13.42 -2.39
C THR A 65 12.20 11.90 -2.36
N GLY A 66 11.23 11.11 -2.81
CA GLY A 66 11.33 9.65 -2.86
C GLY A 66 12.42 9.17 -3.82
N VAL A 67 12.51 9.74 -5.03
CA VAL A 67 13.53 9.40 -6.03
C VAL A 67 14.93 9.74 -5.55
N VAL A 68 15.13 10.97 -5.05
CA VAL A 68 16.45 11.40 -4.54
C VAL A 68 16.88 10.53 -3.36
N ALA A 69 15.97 10.24 -2.43
CA ALA A 69 16.26 9.36 -1.31
C ALA A 69 16.59 7.92 -1.79
N CYS A 70 15.84 7.40 -2.78
CA CYS A 70 16.12 6.09 -3.36
C CYS A 70 17.50 6.03 -4.02
N CYS A 71 17.91 7.07 -4.75
CA CYS A 71 19.26 7.17 -5.30
C CYS A 71 20.32 7.31 -4.19
N ALA A 72 20.04 8.08 -3.12
CA ALA A 72 20.95 8.23 -2.01
C ALA A 72 21.22 6.92 -1.25
N MET A 73 20.26 5.98 -1.22
CA MET A 73 20.46 4.64 -0.66
C MET A 73 21.56 3.84 -1.37
N ALA A 74 21.91 4.19 -2.61
CA ALA A 74 23.01 3.57 -3.34
C ALA A 74 24.39 3.99 -2.83
N LEU A 75 24.50 5.08 -2.05
CA LEU A 75 25.75 5.58 -1.50
C LEU A 75 26.23 4.71 -0.33
N SER A 76 27.53 4.83 -0.02
CA SER A 76 28.14 4.17 1.15
C SER A 76 27.81 4.96 2.43
N LEU A 77 26.60 4.81 2.93
CA LEU A 77 26.10 5.52 4.11
C LEU A 77 26.38 4.75 5.40
N SER A 78 26.55 5.46 6.50
CA SER A 78 26.45 4.84 7.83
C SER A 78 25.02 4.33 8.07
N TRP A 79 24.86 3.35 8.95
CA TRP A 79 23.56 2.74 9.24
C TRP A 79 22.49 3.77 9.64
N LEU A 80 22.87 4.78 10.45
CA LEU A 80 21.94 5.82 10.90
C LEU A 80 21.47 6.70 9.74
N ILE A 81 22.41 7.19 8.90
CA ILE A 81 22.07 8.00 7.73
C ILE A 81 21.22 7.17 6.75
N PHE A 82 21.55 5.90 6.57
CA PHE A 82 20.76 5.01 5.72
C PHE A 82 19.31 4.90 6.22
N LEU A 83 19.07 4.73 7.52
CA LEU A 83 17.71 4.70 8.08
C LEU A 83 16.95 6.00 7.86
N VAL A 84 17.61 7.17 8.06
CA VAL A 84 16.99 8.47 7.78
C VAL A 84 16.60 8.58 6.30
N VAL A 85 17.48 8.16 5.39
CA VAL A 85 17.19 8.13 3.95
C VAL A 85 16.06 7.17 3.63
N CYS A 86 15.97 6.01 4.29
CA CYS A 86 14.84 5.09 4.16
C CYS A 86 13.51 5.72 4.62
N ILE A 87 13.52 6.47 5.73
CA ILE A 87 12.33 7.21 6.19
C ILE A 87 11.90 8.21 5.11
N LEU A 88 12.83 9.01 4.57
CA LEU A 88 12.55 9.98 3.52
C LEU A 88 12.02 9.31 2.24
N ALA A 89 12.62 8.19 1.82
CA ALA A 89 12.15 7.42 0.67
C ALA A 89 10.72 6.89 0.90
N THR A 90 10.42 6.38 2.09
CA THR A 90 9.09 5.88 2.46
C THR A 90 8.05 7.01 2.51
N VAL A 91 8.42 8.17 3.08
CA VAL A 91 7.56 9.36 3.11
C VAL A 91 7.32 9.88 1.69
N GLY A 92 8.36 9.97 0.87
CA GLY A 92 8.25 10.38 -0.54
C GLY A 92 7.34 9.47 -1.35
N LEU A 93 7.52 8.16 -1.23
CA LEU A 93 6.69 7.16 -1.90
C LEU A 93 5.23 7.27 -1.47
N ASN A 94 4.97 7.16 -0.18
CA ASN A 94 3.60 7.12 0.32
C ASN A 94 2.88 8.47 0.17
N GLY A 95 3.60 9.59 0.32
CA GLY A 95 3.03 10.92 0.08
C GLY A 95 2.65 11.11 -1.39
N SER A 96 3.50 10.69 -2.33
CA SER A 96 3.16 10.74 -3.76
C SER A 96 1.96 9.86 -4.09
N LEU A 97 1.83 8.66 -3.50
CA LEU A 97 0.70 7.77 -3.71
C LEU A 97 -0.64 8.36 -3.26
N THR A 98 -0.68 9.12 -2.16
CA THR A 98 -1.91 9.80 -1.70
C THR A 98 -2.44 10.76 -2.76
N PHE A 99 -1.57 11.59 -3.33
CA PHE A 99 -1.96 12.52 -4.40
C PHE A 99 -2.29 11.79 -5.70
N TYR A 100 -1.53 10.73 -6.04
CA TYR A 100 -1.82 9.88 -7.19
C TYR A 100 -3.21 9.24 -7.08
N ASP A 101 -3.58 8.72 -5.91
CA ASP A 101 -4.90 8.12 -5.70
C ASP A 101 -6.03 9.15 -5.84
N SER A 102 -5.81 10.37 -5.38
CA SER A 102 -6.77 11.47 -5.53
C SER A 102 -6.91 11.99 -6.98
N MET A 103 -5.90 11.76 -7.85
CA MET A 103 -5.99 12.10 -9.27
C MET A 103 -7.08 11.30 -10.00
N LEU A 104 -7.49 10.16 -9.45
CA LEU A 104 -8.51 9.31 -10.04
C LEU A 104 -9.82 10.05 -10.32
N VAL A 105 -10.23 10.98 -9.43
CA VAL A 105 -11.47 11.76 -9.61
C VAL A 105 -11.39 12.77 -10.75
N ASP A 106 -10.17 13.19 -11.14
CA ASP A 106 -9.95 14.16 -12.20
C ASP A 106 -9.87 13.51 -13.61
N ILE A 107 -9.35 12.28 -13.67
CA ILE A 107 -9.05 11.63 -14.94
C ILE A 107 -10.22 10.82 -15.51
N THR A 108 -11.30 10.61 -14.74
CA THR A 108 -12.43 9.80 -15.19
C THR A 108 -13.74 10.17 -14.51
N SER A 109 -14.86 9.80 -15.16
CA SER A 109 -16.21 9.92 -14.57
C SER A 109 -16.52 8.76 -13.63
N ASN A 110 -17.54 8.92 -12.78
CA ASN A 110 -17.94 7.88 -11.81
C ASN A 110 -18.27 6.53 -12.45
N GLU A 111 -18.84 6.53 -13.67
CA GLU A 111 -19.25 5.32 -14.38
C GLU A 111 -18.06 4.47 -14.80
N ARG A 112 -16.92 5.10 -15.12
CA ARG A 112 -15.70 4.41 -15.57
C ARG A 112 -14.65 4.27 -14.48
N MET A 113 -14.87 4.83 -13.29
CA MET A 113 -13.87 4.94 -12.22
C MET A 113 -13.35 3.56 -11.76
N ASP A 114 -14.23 2.56 -11.64
CA ASP A 114 -13.82 1.20 -11.27
C ASP A 114 -12.88 0.59 -12.31
N ARG A 115 -13.22 0.76 -13.58
CA ARG A 115 -12.38 0.25 -14.69
C ARG A 115 -11.03 0.93 -14.73
N VAL A 116 -10.98 2.25 -14.63
CA VAL A 116 -9.73 3.03 -14.66
C VAL A 116 -8.86 2.70 -13.46
N SER A 117 -9.43 2.65 -12.25
CA SER A 117 -8.71 2.24 -11.04
C SER A 117 -8.13 0.83 -11.16
N SER A 118 -8.93 -0.12 -11.64
CA SER A 118 -8.51 -1.52 -11.80
C SER A 118 -7.41 -1.69 -12.83
N HIS A 119 -7.47 -0.98 -13.96
CA HIS A 119 -6.38 -0.96 -14.93
C HIS A 119 -5.11 -0.35 -14.33
N GLY A 120 -5.21 0.74 -13.54
CA GLY A 120 -4.06 1.34 -12.86
C GLY A 120 -3.36 0.34 -11.91
N PHE A 121 -4.12 -0.38 -11.10
CA PHE A 121 -3.56 -1.43 -10.24
C PHE A 121 -2.98 -2.60 -11.03
N ALA A 122 -3.67 -3.07 -12.08
CA ALA A 122 -3.18 -4.16 -12.94
C ALA A 122 -1.81 -3.81 -13.53
N TRP A 123 -1.70 -2.66 -14.21
CA TRP A 123 -0.43 -2.21 -14.76
C TRP A 123 0.64 -1.95 -13.68
N GLY A 124 0.23 -1.56 -12.47
CA GLY A 124 1.11 -1.43 -11.32
C GLY A 124 1.73 -2.78 -10.89
N TYR A 125 0.95 -3.86 -10.89
CA TYR A 125 1.46 -5.20 -10.57
C TYR A 125 2.52 -5.66 -11.58
N ILE A 126 2.22 -5.64 -12.86
CA ILE A 126 3.18 -6.02 -13.91
C ILE A 126 4.37 -5.05 -13.96
N GLY A 127 4.10 -3.74 -13.91
CA GLY A 127 5.14 -2.71 -13.97
C GLY A 127 6.12 -2.74 -12.79
N SER A 128 5.69 -3.21 -11.61
CA SER A 128 6.59 -3.41 -10.46
C SER A 128 7.36 -4.73 -10.52
N THR A 129 6.83 -5.73 -11.21
CA THR A 129 7.47 -7.05 -11.32
C THR A 129 8.69 -7.01 -12.24
N ILE A 130 8.64 -6.24 -13.32
CA ILE A 130 9.76 -6.13 -14.27
C ILE A 130 11.05 -5.62 -13.60
N PRO A 131 11.07 -4.42 -12.96
CA PRO A 131 12.28 -3.96 -12.29
C PRO A 131 12.66 -4.84 -11.10
N PHE A 132 11.70 -5.47 -10.42
CA PHE A 132 12.00 -6.38 -9.33
C PHE A 132 12.77 -7.62 -9.80
N ILE A 133 12.34 -8.25 -10.90
CA ILE A 133 13.05 -9.38 -11.50
C ILE A 133 14.47 -8.95 -11.93
N ALA A 134 14.60 -7.78 -12.57
CA ALA A 134 15.91 -7.27 -12.97
C ALA A 134 16.84 -7.04 -11.76
N CYS A 135 16.32 -6.50 -10.67
CA CYS A 135 17.07 -6.28 -9.43
C CYS A 135 17.49 -7.62 -8.78
N ILE A 136 16.57 -8.59 -8.70
CA ILE A 136 16.88 -9.92 -8.15
C ILE A 136 17.92 -10.64 -9.01
N ALA A 137 17.77 -10.62 -10.33
CA ALA A 137 18.75 -11.19 -11.25
C ALA A 137 20.13 -10.53 -11.10
N LEU A 138 20.18 -9.21 -10.91
CA LEU A 138 21.42 -8.50 -10.65
C LEU A 138 22.05 -8.86 -9.31
N ILE A 139 21.25 -8.97 -8.24
CA ILE A 139 21.76 -9.29 -6.89
C ILE A 139 22.34 -10.71 -6.84
N PHE A 140 21.68 -11.69 -7.45
CA PHE A 140 22.12 -13.08 -7.43
C PHE A 140 23.10 -13.43 -8.56
N GLY A 141 22.92 -12.89 -9.75
CA GLY A 141 23.76 -13.18 -10.92
C GLY A 141 24.94 -12.22 -11.10
N GLY A 142 24.84 -10.99 -10.61
CA GLY A 142 25.86 -9.96 -10.80
C GLY A 142 27.24 -10.32 -10.26
N PRO A 143 27.38 -10.98 -9.10
CA PRO A 143 28.68 -11.41 -8.60
C PRO A 143 29.39 -12.37 -9.55
N SER A 144 28.70 -13.30 -10.16
CA SER A 144 29.27 -14.27 -11.09
C SER A 144 29.48 -13.71 -12.51
N LEU A 145 28.59 -12.81 -12.97
CA LEU A 145 28.62 -12.27 -14.32
C LEU A 145 29.55 -11.06 -14.50
N PHE A 146 29.58 -10.18 -13.48
CA PHE A 146 30.29 -8.90 -13.56
C PHE A 146 31.43 -8.77 -12.53
N GLY A 147 31.61 -9.75 -11.63
CA GLY A 147 32.58 -9.66 -10.54
C GLY A 147 32.25 -8.62 -9.48
N TRP A 148 31.02 -8.10 -9.46
CA TRP A 148 30.58 -7.11 -8.49
C TRP A 148 30.26 -7.76 -7.14
N SER A 149 30.49 -7.03 -6.04
CA SER A 149 30.02 -7.51 -4.74
C SER A 149 28.49 -7.49 -4.66
N THR A 150 27.89 -8.40 -3.89
CA THR A 150 26.43 -8.41 -3.65
C THR A 150 25.93 -7.06 -3.14
N VAL A 151 26.75 -6.37 -2.33
CA VAL A 151 26.45 -5.01 -1.85
C VAL A 151 26.39 -4.01 -3.00
N ALA A 152 27.32 -4.07 -3.95
CA ALA A 152 27.31 -3.18 -5.12
C ALA A 152 26.09 -3.45 -6.01
N CYS A 153 25.73 -4.71 -6.24
CA CYS A 153 24.54 -5.10 -6.98
C CYS A 153 23.24 -4.62 -6.29
N THR A 154 23.17 -4.71 -4.95
CA THR A 154 22.04 -4.20 -4.17
C THR A 154 21.91 -2.69 -4.30
N ARG A 155 23.01 -1.95 -4.22
CA ARG A 155 23.03 -0.48 -4.41
C ARG A 155 22.62 -0.09 -5.82
N ALA A 156 23.10 -0.78 -6.84
CA ALA A 156 22.68 -0.56 -8.22
C ALA A 156 21.16 -0.79 -8.39
N SER A 157 20.58 -1.76 -7.67
CA SER A 157 19.14 -2.02 -7.69
C SER A 157 18.32 -0.82 -7.18
N PHE A 158 18.82 -0.04 -6.23
CA PHE A 158 18.14 1.19 -5.80
C PHE A 158 18.11 2.24 -6.92
N VAL A 159 19.20 2.39 -7.67
CA VAL A 159 19.26 3.31 -8.81
C VAL A 159 18.34 2.86 -9.94
N ILE A 160 18.34 1.56 -10.28
CA ILE A 160 17.43 0.99 -11.28
C ILE A 160 15.96 1.30 -10.91
N THR A 161 15.60 1.12 -9.65
CA THR A 161 14.25 1.40 -9.16
C THR A 161 13.89 2.88 -9.25
N ALA A 162 14.82 3.76 -8.89
CA ALA A 162 14.62 5.21 -9.00
C ALA A 162 14.42 5.65 -10.45
N LEU A 163 15.27 5.17 -11.37
CA LEU A 163 15.15 5.46 -12.80
C LEU A 163 13.84 4.93 -13.40
N TRP A 164 13.43 3.73 -13.01
CA TRP A 164 12.15 3.16 -13.40
C TRP A 164 10.98 4.02 -12.93
N TRP A 165 11.02 4.46 -11.68
CA TRP A 165 10.00 5.33 -11.12
C TRP A 165 9.92 6.67 -11.86
N VAL A 166 11.06 7.30 -12.15
CA VAL A 166 11.12 8.53 -12.95
C VAL A 166 10.51 8.31 -14.34
N ALA A 167 10.96 7.27 -15.06
CA ALA A 167 10.53 7.00 -16.42
C ALA A 167 9.00 6.86 -16.56
N PHE A 168 8.36 6.18 -15.61
CA PHE A 168 6.90 5.96 -15.64
C PHE A 168 6.09 7.09 -15.00
N THR A 169 6.74 8.02 -14.26
CA THR A 169 6.07 9.21 -13.72
C THR A 169 6.01 10.36 -14.73
N ILE A 170 6.97 10.47 -15.66
CA ILE A 170 7.00 11.54 -16.66
C ILE A 170 5.70 11.60 -17.48
N PRO A 171 5.15 10.49 -18.04
CA PRO A 171 3.89 10.54 -18.79
C PRO A 171 2.71 11.06 -17.95
N LEU A 172 2.67 10.74 -16.68
CA LEU A 172 1.64 11.25 -15.76
C LEU A 172 1.77 12.77 -15.60
N LEU A 173 2.97 13.27 -15.32
CA LEU A 173 3.21 14.70 -15.11
C LEU A 173 2.92 15.55 -16.36
N THR A 174 3.17 14.99 -17.55
CA THR A 174 2.94 15.70 -18.83
C THR A 174 1.48 15.68 -19.27
N SER A 175 0.71 14.67 -18.87
CA SER A 175 -0.67 14.46 -19.35
C SER A 175 -1.74 14.88 -18.34
N TYR A 176 -1.41 14.88 -17.05
CA TYR A 176 -2.39 15.14 -16.00
C TYR A 176 -2.78 16.63 -15.90
N LYS A 177 -4.09 16.88 -15.74
CA LYS A 177 -4.65 18.20 -15.44
C LYS A 177 -5.60 18.07 -14.25
N GLN A 178 -5.43 18.94 -13.26
CA GLN A 178 -6.37 19.02 -12.13
C GLN A 178 -7.67 19.66 -12.59
N VAL A 179 -8.76 18.89 -12.54
CA VAL A 179 -10.10 19.31 -12.99
C VAL A 179 -10.93 19.78 -11.79
N HIS A 180 -10.88 19.06 -10.68
CA HIS A 180 -11.63 19.38 -9.49
C HIS A 180 -10.71 20.04 -8.45
N TYR A 181 -11.06 21.27 -8.06
CA TYR A 181 -10.31 22.07 -7.09
C TYR A 181 -11.23 23.00 -6.31
N ARG A 182 -10.71 23.54 -5.23
CA ARG A 182 -11.38 24.61 -4.45
C ARG A 182 -10.98 25.95 -5.04
N ALA A 183 -11.96 26.86 -5.19
CA ALA A 183 -11.67 28.26 -5.51
C ALA A 183 -10.84 28.86 -4.37
N THR A 184 -9.79 29.61 -4.71
CA THR A 184 -8.89 30.22 -3.74
C THR A 184 -9.63 31.28 -2.95
N ALA A 185 -9.93 31.02 -1.69
CA ALA A 185 -10.29 32.06 -0.74
C ALA A 185 -9.00 32.51 -0.04
N GLY A 186 -8.48 33.67 -0.43
CA GLY A 186 -7.56 34.53 0.32
C GLY A 186 -6.30 33.92 0.92
N GLN A 187 -5.22 34.62 0.77
CA GLN A 187 -3.93 34.69 1.50
C GLN A 187 -3.39 33.43 2.23
N THR A 188 -2.22 33.00 1.78
CA THR A 188 -1.47 31.78 2.17
C THR A 188 -1.09 31.70 3.68
N GLY A 189 -1.11 32.80 4.42
CA GLY A 189 -0.68 32.84 5.82
C GLY A 189 -1.76 32.48 6.85
N GLU A 190 -3.03 32.82 6.59
CA GLU A 190 -4.18 32.41 7.43
C GLU A 190 -4.63 30.97 7.16
N ALA A 191 -4.25 30.43 5.99
CA ALA A 191 -4.58 29.07 5.57
C ALA A 191 -4.08 28.00 6.55
N ILE A 192 -2.88 28.15 7.11
CA ILE A 192 -2.28 27.12 8.00
C ILE A 192 -3.00 27.04 9.35
N ARG A 193 -3.35 28.18 9.95
CA ARG A 193 -4.11 28.18 11.23
C ARG A 193 -5.54 27.66 11.07
N GLY A 194 -6.16 27.94 9.92
CA GLY A 194 -7.49 27.40 9.56
C GLY A 194 -7.48 25.90 9.25
N THR A 195 -6.34 25.36 8.78
CA THR A 195 -6.25 23.97 8.30
C THR A 195 -6.61 22.93 9.37
N PHE A 196 -6.14 23.07 10.61
CA PHE A 196 -6.49 22.10 11.66
C PHE A 196 -7.97 22.17 12.07
N ALA A 197 -8.54 23.36 12.13
CA ALA A 197 -9.98 23.53 12.38
C ALA A 197 -10.80 22.95 11.21
N GLU A 198 -10.32 23.14 10.00
CA GLU A 198 -10.90 22.59 8.77
C GLU A 198 -10.83 21.06 8.75
N LEU A 199 -9.69 20.45 9.08
CA LEU A 199 -9.54 19.00 9.23
C LEU A 199 -10.51 18.42 10.26
N GLY A 200 -10.68 19.11 11.41
CA GLY A 200 -11.67 18.72 12.40
C GLY A 200 -13.12 18.81 11.86
N SER A 201 -13.41 19.78 10.99
CA SER A 201 -14.71 19.92 10.33
C SER A 201 -14.93 18.79 9.30
N THR A 202 -13.88 18.44 8.53
CA THR A 202 -13.92 17.36 7.54
C THR A 202 -14.09 16.01 8.22
N PHE A 203 -13.36 15.74 9.29
CA PHE A 203 -13.58 14.51 10.06
C PHE A 203 -15.00 14.41 10.59
N ARG A 204 -15.56 15.51 11.10
CA ARG A 204 -16.98 15.58 11.51
C ARG A 204 -17.93 15.35 10.33
N ALA A 205 -17.63 15.89 9.16
CA ALA A 205 -18.42 15.68 7.95
C ALA A 205 -18.38 14.22 7.48
N ILE A 206 -17.20 13.58 7.49
CA ILE A 206 -17.02 12.15 7.21
C ILE A 206 -17.87 11.32 8.18
N ARG A 207 -17.78 11.59 9.49
CA ARG A 207 -18.52 10.86 10.52
C ARG A 207 -20.05 11.06 10.41
N LYS A 208 -20.51 12.24 10.01
CA LYS A 208 -21.94 12.51 9.78
C LYS A 208 -22.47 11.82 8.52
N ASN A 209 -21.64 11.60 7.51
CA ASN A 209 -22.00 10.86 6.31
C ASN A 209 -21.96 9.35 6.60
N LYS A 210 -23.07 8.80 7.07
CA LYS A 210 -23.17 7.40 7.53
C LYS A 210 -22.64 6.38 6.51
N PRO A 211 -23.00 6.42 5.21
CA PRO A 211 -22.43 5.50 4.22
C PRO A 211 -20.91 5.60 4.09
N LEU A 212 -20.35 6.81 4.08
CA LEU A 212 -18.92 7.04 3.97
C LEU A 212 -18.19 6.55 5.24
N TRP A 213 -18.71 6.86 6.42
CA TRP A 213 -18.13 6.46 7.70
C TRP A 213 -18.10 4.93 7.85
N MET A 214 -19.20 4.26 7.54
CA MET A 214 -19.29 2.80 7.59
C MET A 214 -18.31 2.14 6.61
N PHE A 215 -18.15 2.72 5.41
CA PHE A 215 -17.16 2.24 4.46
C PHE A 215 -15.73 2.40 5.01
N MET A 216 -15.39 3.55 5.58
CA MET A 216 -14.04 3.78 6.13
C MET A 216 -13.70 2.83 7.27
N ILE A 217 -14.67 2.52 8.16
CA ILE A 217 -14.47 1.51 9.20
C ILE A 217 -14.27 0.12 8.59
N ALA A 218 -15.12 -0.27 7.65
CA ALA A 218 -14.98 -1.53 6.96
C ALA A 218 -13.62 -1.62 6.24
N PHE A 219 -13.24 -0.55 5.53
CA PHE A 219 -11.97 -0.43 4.83
C PHE A 219 -10.78 -0.64 5.77
N PHE A 220 -10.79 0.03 6.91
CA PHE A 220 -9.73 -0.12 7.91
C PHE A 220 -9.52 -1.58 8.31
N PHE A 221 -10.60 -2.29 8.67
CA PHE A 221 -10.50 -3.67 9.14
C PHE A 221 -10.13 -4.65 8.02
N TYR A 222 -10.73 -4.55 6.82
CA TYR A 222 -10.37 -5.52 5.80
C TYR A 222 -9.03 -5.23 5.15
N ILE A 223 -8.60 -3.97 5.03
CA ILE A 223 -7.27 -3.69 4.47
C ILE A 223 -6.16 -4.03 5.47
N ASP A 224 -6.43 -3.89 6.79
CA ASP A 224 -5.56 -4.40 7.84
C ASP A 224 -5.37 -5.93 7.69
N ALA A 225 -6.46 -6.66 7.57
CA ALA A 225 -6.41 -8.11 7.36
C ALA A 225 -5.66 -8.50 6.08
N VAL A 226 -5.96 -7.85 4.95
CA VAL A 226 -5.29 -8.09 3.65
C VAL A 226 -3.80 -7.82 3.75
N ASN A 227 -3.39 -6.67 4.30
CA ASN A 227 -1.99 -6.32 4.45
C ASN A 227 -1.27 -7.26 5.44
N THR A 228 -1.96 -7.70 6.49
CA THR A 228 -1.41 -8.67 7.44
C THR A 228 -1.17 -10.03 6.79
N VAL A 229 -2.13 -10.53 5.98
CA VAL A 229 -1.93 -11.77 5.21
C VAL A 229 -0.70 -11.65 4.30
N ILE A 230 -0.53 -10.52 3.60
CA ILE A 230 0.60 -10.31 2.69
C ILE A 230 1.92 -10.23 3.47
N SER A 231 1.97 -9.44 4.54
CA SER A 231 3.21 -9.19 5.30
C SER A 231 3.65 -10.39 6.15
N MET A 232 2.71 -11.17 6.65
CA MET A 232 2.99 -12.32 7.51
C MET A 232 3.16 -13.65 6.73
N SER A 233 2.78 -13.69 5.45
CA SER A 233 2.80 -14.93 4.65
C SER A 233 4.19 -15.57 4.59
N THR A 234 5.23 -14.79 4.35
CA THR A 234 6.61 -15.30 4.30
C THR A 234 7.11 -15.81 5.65
N SER A 235 6.84 -15.06 6.73
CA SER A 235 7.21 -15.48 8.09
C SER A 235 6.48 -16.76 8.50
N TYR A 236 5.20 -16.87 8.17
CA TYR A 236 4.42 -18.07 8.44
C TYR A 236 4.90 -19.25 7.62
N GLY A 237 5.18 -19.05 6.32
CA GLY A 237 5.77 -20.11 5.47
C GLY A 237 7.15 -20.58 5.97
N THR A 238 7.99 -19.68 6.46
CA THR A 238 9.29 -20.02 7.07
C THR A 238 9.11 -20.87 8.34
N GLN A 239 8.14 -20.54 9.19
CA GLN A 239 7.83 -21.32 10.39
C GLN A 239 7.36 -22.75 10.06
N LEU A 240 6.71 -22.94 8.90
CA LEU A 240 6.31 -24.25 8.39
C LEU A 240 7.46 -25.02 7.70
N GLY A 241 8.67 -24.45 7.67
CA GLY A 241 9.86 -25.08 7.05
C GLY A 241 9.88 -24.99 5.53
N ILE A 242 9.08 -24.08 4.90
CA ILE A 242 9.09 -23.88 3.46
C ILE A 242 10.36 -23.13 3.05
N ASP A 243 11.06 -23.63 2.04
CA ASP A 243 12.28 -23.02 1.52
C ASP A 243 12.04 -21.59 1.01
N SER A 244 12.99 -20.70 1.23
CA SER A 244 12.92 -19.28 0.87
C SER A 244 12.72 -19.07 -0.64
N THR A 245 13.21 -19.95 -1.48
CA THR A 245 13.02 -19.89 -2.94
C THR A 245 11.53 -20.02 -3.29
N HIS A 246 10.84 -20.99 -2.68
CA HIS A 246 9.39 -21.15 -2.87
C HIS A 246 8.62 -19.93 -2.38
N LEU A 247 9.02 -19.31 -1.26
CA LEU A 247 8.35 -18.12 -0.72
C LEU A 247 8.48 -16.91 -1.68
N VAL A 248 9.68 -16.66 -2.19
CA VAL A 248 9.93 -15.56 -3.15
C VAL A 248 9.20 -15.80 -4.47
N MET A 249 9.24 -17.02 -4.99
CA MET A 249 8.55 -17.37 -6.24
C MET A 249 7.02 -17.26 -6.09
N ALA A 250 6.48 -17.64 -4.96
CA ALA A 250 5.04 -17.49 -4.68
C ALA A 250 4.63 -16.00 -4.64
N LEU A 251 5.46 -15.11 -4.07
CA LEU A 251 5.20 -13.66 -4.14
C LEU A 251 5.17 -13.15 -5.59
N LEU A 252 6.06 -13.63 -6.45
CA LEU A 252 6.05 -13.28 -7.88
C LEU A 252 4.78 -13.77 -8.58
N ILE A 253 4.36 -15.03 -8.33
CA ILE A 253 3.11 -15.57 -8.89
C ILE A 253 1.91 -14.75 -8.45
N THR A 254 1.86 -14.34 -7.17
CA THR A 254 0.79 -13.46 -6.69
C THR A 254 0.64 -12.20 -7.55
N GLN A 255 1.76 -11.59 -7.97
CA GLN A 255 1.72 -10.38 -8.82
C GLN A 255 1.22 -10.69 -10.24
N PHE A 256 1.67 -11.81 -10.83
CA PHE A 256 1.21 -12.22 -12.16
C PHE A 256 -0.27 -12.56 -12.19
N VAL A 257 -0.78 -13.19 -11.13
CA VAL A 257 -2.21 -13.52 -10.99
C VAL A 257 -3.03 -12.26 -10.70
N ALA A 258 -2.51 -11.32 -9.90
CA ALA A 258 -3.19 -10.08 -9.56
C ALA A 258 -3.42 -9.16 -10.77
N PHE A 259 -2.57 -9.23 -11.79
CA PHE A 259 -2.71 -8.44 -13.02
C PHE A 259 -4.04 -8.72 -13.76
N PRO A 260 -4.30 -9.92 -14.27
CA PRO A 260 -5.57 -10.22 -14.95
C PRO A 260 -6.78 -10.15 -14.02
N SER A 261 -6.59 -10.51 -12.75
CA SER A 261 -7.65 -10.46 -11.75
C SER A 261 -8.13 -9.03 -11.50
N ALA A 262 -7.24 -8.05 -11.35
CA ALA A 262 -7.63 -6.67 -11.18
C ALA A 262 -8.48 -6.17 -12.36
N ILE A 263 -8.10 -6.52 -13.60
CA ILE A 263 -8.88 -6.17 -14.81
C ILE A 263 -10.27 -6.83 -14.77
N ALA A 264 -10.33 -8.11 -14.40
CA ALA A 264 -11.60 -8.84 -14.29
C ALA A 264 -12.52 -8.19 -13.24
N TYR A 265 -11.98 -7.82 -12.07
CA TYR A 265 -12.71 -7.13 -11.02
C TYR A 265 -13.28 -5.79 -11.48
N GLY A 266 -12.51 -4.99 -12.24
CA GLY A 266 -12.98 -3.73 -12.81
C GLY A 266 -14.14 -3.92 -13.81
N LYS A 267 -14.14 -5.01 -14.60
CA LYS A 267 -15.24 -5.35 -15.51
C LYS A 267 -16.47 -5.84 -14.72
N LEU A 268 -16.28 -6.71 -13.75
CA LEU A 268 -17.36 -7.25 -12.92
C LEU A 268 -18.02 -6.19 -12.04
N ALA A 269 -17.24 -5.22 -11.54
CA ALA A 269 -17.79 -4.09 -10.80
C ALA A 269 -18.74 -3.23 -11.63
N GLY A 270 -18.52 -3.13 -12.95
CA GLY A 270 -19.46 -2.47 -13.86
C GLY A 270 -20.82 -3.17 -13.95
N ARG A 271 -20.89 -4.50 -13.69
CA ARG A 271 -22.12 -5.28 -13.74
C ARG A 271 -22.78 -5.43 -12.37
N PHE A 272 -22.00 -5.73 -11.35
CA PHE A 272 -22.50 -6.09 -10.01
C PHE A 272 -22.38 -4.95 -8.99
N GLY A 273 -21.65 -3.89 -9.31
CA GLY A 273 -21.34 -2.77 -8.43
C GLY A 273 -20.06 -3.01 -7.61
N ALA A 274 -19.30 -1.92 -7.38
CA ALA A 274 -18.02 -1.98 -6.68
C ALA A 274 -18.16 -2.51 -5.25
N LYS A 275 -19.17 -2.05 -4.49
CA LYS A 275 -19.42 -2.52 -3.13
C LYS A 275 -19.63 -4.03 -3.06
N THR A 276 -20.46 -4.59 -3.96
CA THR A 276 -20.71 -6.04 -4.03
C THR A 276 -19.40 -6.81 -4.27
N MET A 277 -18.59 -6.34 -5.21
CA MET A 277 -17.32 -6.99 -5.52
C MET A 277 -16.31 -6.89 -4.37
N ILE A 278 -16.26 -5.76 -3.63
CA ILE A 278 -15.46 -5.63 -2.40
C ILE A 278 -15.96 -6.64 -1.35
N THR A 279 -17.26 -6.74 -1.13
CA THR A 279 -17.85 -7.67 -0.18
C THR A 279 -17.51 -9.13 -0.54
N THR A 280 -17.59 -9.49 -1.82
CA THR A 280 -17.18 -10.82 -2.31
C THR A 280 -15.71 -11.09 -2.04
N ALA A 281 -14.84 -10.10 -2.25
CA ALA A 281 -13.41 -10.23 -1.94
C ALA A 281 -13.15 -10.41 -0.44
N VAL A 282 -13.87 -9.70 0.43
CA VAL A 282 -13.75 -9.87 1.89
C VAL A 282 -14.17 -11.29 2.30
N ILE A 283 -15.25 -11.81 1.75
CA ILE A 283 -15.68 -13.21 2.00
C ILE A 283 -14.60 -14.19 1.51
N ALA A 284 -14.06 -13.97 0.32
CA ALA A 284 -12.96 -14.79 -0.19
C ALA A 284 -11.72 -14.75 0.72
N TYR A 285 -11.37 -13.57 1.26
CA TYR A 285 -10.26 -13.47 2.22
C TYR A 285 -10.54 -14.20 3.53
N ILE A 286 -11.79 -14.28 4.00
CA ILE A 286 -12.15 -15.16 5.13
C ILE A 286 -11.83 -16.62 4.77
N CYS A 287 -12.23 -17.09 3.60
CA CYS A 287 -11.89 -18.44 3.15
C CYS A 287 -10.39 -18.67 2.99
N ILE A 288 -9.64 -17.66 2.51
CA ILE A 288 -8.17 -17.71 2.39
C ILE A 288 -7.52 -17.86 3.78
N VAL A 289 -7.95 -17.09 4.76
CA VAL A 289 -7.44 -17.16 6.14
C VAL A 289 -7.77 -18.52 6.78
N LEU A 290 -8.98 -19.05 6.57
CA LEU A 290 -9.36 -20.37 7.03
C LEU A 290 -8.51 -21.46 6.35
N PHE A 291 -8.31 -21.35 5.04
CA PHE A 291 -7.43 -22.27 4.30
C PHE A 291 -6.00 -22.23 4.86
N ALA A 292 -5.44 -21.03 5.08
CA ALA A 292 -4.10 -20.87 5.63
C ALA A 292 -3.97 -21.46 7.05
N ALA A 293 -4.99 -21.28 7.89
CA ALA A 293 -4.95 -21.77 9.27
C ALA A 293 -5.09 -23.32 9.38
N PHE A 294 -5.92 -23.94 8.53
CA PHE A 294 -6.25 -25.35 8.70
C PHE A 294 -5.53 -26.29 7.71
N PHE A 295 -5.20 -25.81 6.51
CA PHE A 295 -4.71 -26.68 5.44
C PHE A 295 -3.25 -26.37 5.04
N LEU A 296 -2.69 -25.24 5.37
CA LEU A 296 -1.32 -24.86 4.95
C LEU A 296 -0.28 -25.65 5.75
N ARG A 297 0.38 -26.62 5.08
CA ARG A 297 1.40 -27.49 5.69
C ARG A 297 2.64 -27.71 4.81
N SER A 298 2.54 -27.45 3.52
CA SER A 298 3.62 -27.69 2.56
C SER A 298 3.76 -26.55 1.55
N ALA A 299 4.80 -26.60 0.73
CA ALA A 299 5.03 -25.64 -0.34
C ALA A 299 3.87 -25.63 -1.36
N THR A 300 3.24 -26.77 -1.62
CA THR A 300 2.13 -26.86 -2.59
C THR A 300 0.94 -26.04 -2.15
N GLU A 301 0.49 -26.19 -0.89
CA GLU A 301 -0.61 -25.39 -0.36
C GLU A 301 -0.23 -23.91 -0.27
N PHE A 302 1.06 -23.60 -0.05
CA PHE A 302 1.54 -22.21 -0.06
C PHE A 302 1.43 -21.58 -1.47
N TRP A 303 1.68 -22.34 -2.53
CA TRP A 303 1.48 -21.88 -3.90
C TRP A 303 -0.01 -21.66 -4.21
N ILE A 304 -0.89 -22.55 -3.74
CA ILE A 304 -2.34 -22.37 -3.87
C ILE A 304 -2.77 -21.09 -3.13
N LEU A 305 -2.29 -20.88 -1.91
CA LEU A 305 -2.55 -19.66 -1.12
C LEU A 305 -2.12 -18.40 -1.89
N ALA A 306 -0.93 -18.41 -2.48
CA ALA A 306 -0.41 -17.27 -3.25
C ALA A 306 -1.29 -16.94 -4.46
N ILE A 307 -1.79 -17.95 -5.17
CA ILE A 307 -2.73 -17.78 -6.29
C ILE A 307 -4.05 -17.21 -5.78
N LEU A 308 -4.62 -17.77 -4.70
CA LEU A 308 -5.87 -17.27 -4.11
C LEU A 308 -5.74 -15.81 -3.66
N VAL A 309 -4.65 -15.45 -2.98
CA VAL A 309 -4.38 -14.05 -2.59
C VAL A 309 -4.31 -13.17 -3.85
N GLY A 310 -3.57 -13.58 -4.88
CA GLY A 310 -3.44 -12.83 -6.13
C GLY A 310 -4.79 -12.60 -6.82
N LEU A 311 -5.71 -13.57 -6.79
CA LEU A 311 -7.03 -13.44 -7.40
C LEU A 311 -7.91 -12.35 -6.78
N PHE A 312 -7.70 -11.98 -5.52
CA PHE A 312 -8.56 -11.02 -4.82
C PHE A 312 -7.85 -9.73 -4.44
N GLN A 313 -6.52 -9.74 -4.25
CA GLN A 313 -5.73 -8.60 -3.80
C GLN A 313 -5.87 -7.38 -4.72
N GLY A 314 -5.67 -7.58 -6.02
CA GLY A 314 -5.73 -6.49 -7.00
C GLY A 314 -7.11 -5.86 -7.08
N GLY A 315 -8.14 -6.71 -7.07
CA GLY A 315 -9.53 -6.28 -7.15
C GLY A 315 -9.98 -5.49 -5.92
N ILE A 316 -9.71 -5.99 -4.72
CA ILE A 316 -10.14 -5.32 -3.49
C ILE A 316 -9.48 -3.95 -3.32
N GLN A 317 -8.17 -3.82 -3.59
CA GLN A 317 -7.46 -2.55 -3.49
C GLN A 317 -7.97 -1.54 -4.53
N ALA A 318 -8.10 -1.97 -5.79
CA ALA A 318 -8.52 -1.10 -6.89
C ALA A 318 -9.96 -0.60 -6.71
N LEU A 319 -10.87 -1.47 -6.30
CA LEU A 319 -12.27 -1.11 -6.11
C LEU A 319 -12.49 -0.29 -4.81
N SER A 320 -11.70 -0.51 -3.77
CA SER A 320 -11.74 0.31 -2.56
C SER A 320 -11.40 1.76 -2.87
N ARG A 321 -10.34 2.01 -3.65
CA ARG A 321 -9.95 3.33 -4.11
C ARG A 321 -11.03 4.00 -4.97
N SER A 322 -11.57 3.28 -5.95
CA SER A 322 -12.59 3.82 -6.85
C SER A 322 -13.92 4.05 -6.13
N TYR A 323 -14.37 3.13 -5.29
CA TYR A 323 -15.59 3.29 -4.53
C TYR A 323 -15.52 4.50 -3.60
N TYR A 324 -14.39 4.67 -2.89
CA TYR A 324 -14.14 5.84 -2.08
C TYR A 324 -14.22 7.13 -2.90
N GLY A 325 -13.53 7.19 -4.05
CA GLY A 325 -13.56 8.33 -4.95
C GLY A 325 -14.95 8.71 -5.49
N LYS A 326 -15.88 7.72 -5.59
CA LYS A 326 -17.26 7.96 -6.01
C LYS A 326 -18.14 8.62 -4.93
N ILE A 327 -17.84 8.36 -3.65
CA ILE A 327 -18.69 8.76 -2.52
C ILE A 327 -18.21 10.00 -1.78
N ILE A 328 -17.04 10.53 -2.14
CA ILE A 328 -16.47 11.76 -1.58
C ILE A 328 -16.75 13.01 -2.45
N PRO A 329 -16.66 14.23 -1.87
CA PRO A 329 -16.69 15.48 -2.62
C PRO A 329 -15.45 15.60 -3.51
N LYS A 330 -15.63 15.74 -4.83
CA LYS A 330 -14.52 15.77 -5.80
C LYS A 330 -13.60 16.97 -5.65
N ASN A 331 -14.14 18.13 -5.27
CA ASN A 331 -13.38 19.37 -5.06
C ASN A 331 -12.53 19.38 -3.76
N ARG A 332 -12.66 18.34 -2.93
CA ARG A 332 -11.87 18.12 -1.71
C ARG A 332 -11.22 16.72 -1.71
N ALA A 333 -10.98 16.18 -2.89
CA ALA A 333 -10.53 14.79 -3.03
C ALA A 333 -9.19 14.52 -2.34
N ASN A 334 -8.21 15.45 -2.40
CA ASN A 334 -6.90 15.25 -1.78
C ASN A 334 -7.01 15.17 -0.25
N GLU A 335 -7.81 16.03 0.35
CA GLU A 335 -8.05 16.02 1.79
C GLU A 335 -8.71 14.71 2.24
N TYR A 336 -9.75 14.27 1.52
CA TYR A 336 -10.45 13.03 1.82
C TYR A 336 -9.55 11.81 1.60
N TYR A 337 -8.75 11.77 0.53
CA TYR A 337 -7.76 10.69 0.33
C TYR A 337 -6.64 10.73 1.38
N GLY A 338 -6.30 11.90 1.93
CA GLY A 338 -5.43 12.01 3.09
C GLY A 338 -5.97 11.26 4.32
N PHE A 339 -7.29 11.39 4.59
CA PHE A 339 -7.96 10.59 5.63
C PHE A 339 -8.02 9.10 5.28
N TYR A 340 -8.32 8.75 4.03
CA TYR A 340 -8.33 7.37 3.56
C TYR A 340 -6.97 6.69 3.78
N ASP A 341 -5.90 7.40 3.53
CA ASP A 341 -4.54 6.91 3.72
C ASP A 341 -4.15 6.69 5.19
N ILE A 342 -4.67 7.50 6.12
CA ILE A 342 -4.48 7.22 7.56
C ILE A 342 -5.01 5.82 7.86
N PHE A 343 -6.23 5.52 7.45
CA PHE A 343 -6.85 4.21 7.67
C PHE A 343 -6.10 3.09 6.94
N GLY A 344 -5.68 3.32 5.68
CA GLY A 344 -4.97 2.32 4.89
C GLY A 344 -3.54 2.05 5.35
N LYS A 345 -2.82 3.07 5.84
CA LYS A 345 -1.39 2.95 6.22
C LYS A 345 -1.17 2.61 7.69
N THR A 346 -2.12 2.93 8.56
CA THR A 346 -2.16 2.39 9.92
C THR A 346 -2.71 0.96 9.96
N ALA A 347 -3.31 0.50 8.87
CA ALA A 347 -3.67 -0.89 8.66
C ALA A 347 -2.41 -1.78 8.68
N SER A 348 -2.53 -2.97 9.19
CA SER A 348 -1.52 -3.96 9.58
C SER A 348 -1.02 -3.85 11.03
N ILE A 349 -1.38 -2.80 11.76
CA ILE A 349 -0.98 -2.68 13.17
C ILE A 349 -1.82 -3.65 14.02
N ILE A 350 -3.14 -3.63 13.84
CA ILE A 350 -4.04 -4.49 14.63
C ILE A 350 -3.89 -5.95 14.22
N GLY A 351 -3.83 -6.23 12.93
CA GLY A 351 -3.71 -7.60 12.43
C GLY A 351 -2.41 -8.27 12.83
N THR A 352 -1.28 -7.59 12.66
CA THR A 352 0.01 -8.14 13.10
C THR A 352 0.10 -8.30 14.63
N PHE A 353 -0.46 -7.36 15.38
CA PHE A 353 -0.55 -7.46 16.85
C PHE A 353 -1.42 -8.65 17.29
N LEU A 354 -2.57 -8.86 16.64
CA LEU A 354 -3.45 -10.01 16.92
C LEU A 354 -2.75 -11.33 16.62
N VAL A 355 -2.10 -11.44 15.45
CA VAL A 355 -1.34 -12.66 15.08
C VAL A 355 -0.23 -12.93 16.09
N ALA A 356 0.59 -11.92 16.40
CA ALA A 356 1.71 -12.07 17.32
C ALA A 356 1.24 -12.47 18.73
N THR A 357 0.24 -11.76 19.26
CA THR A 357 -0.29 -12.02 20.61
C THR A 357 -0.94 -13.39 20.70
N THR A 358 -1.79 -13.75 19.72
CA THR A 358 -2.48 -15.03 19.71
C THR A 358 -1.49 -16.20 19.55
N THR A 359 -0.48 -16.04 18.67
CA THR A 359 0.60 -17.03 18.52
C THR A 359 1.40 -17.19 19.82
N SER A 360 1.75 -16.08 20.49
CA SER A 360 2.49 -16.11 21.74
C SER A 360 1.72 -16.78 22.88
N LEU A 361 0.41 -16.54 22.97
CA LEU A 361 -0.45 -17.11 24.02
C LEU A 361 -0.77 -18.59 23.80
N THR A 362 -0.91 -19.01 22.54
CA THR A 362 -1.33 -20.38 22.20
C THR A 362 -0.16 -21.30 21.83
N GLY A 363 1.03 -20.74 21.56
CA GLY A 363 2.15 -21.48 20.99
C GLY A 363 1.91 -21.97 19.56
N ASN A 364 0.82 -21.57 18.89
CA ASN A 364 0.39 -22.08 17.60
C ASN A 364 0.19 -20.97 16.59
N ALA A 365 1.07 -20.91 15.56
CA ALA A 365 1.02 -19.92 14.51
C ALA A 365 -0.27 -19.97 13.67
N SER A 366 -0.86 -21.15 13.48
CA SER A 366 -2.12 -21.30 12.76
C SER A 366 -3.29 -20.63 13.48
N VAL A 367 -3.32 -20.65 14.81
CA VAL A 367 -4.31 -19.94 15.61
C VAL A 367 -4.07 -18.42 15.51
N GLY A 368 -2.80 -18.00 15.45
CA GLY A 368 -2.43 -16.63 15.15
C GLY A 368 -3.01 -16.16 13.81
N VAL A 369 -2.79 -16.92 12.74
CA VAL A 369 -3.34 -16.60 11.41
C VAL A 369 -4.87 -16.57 11.45
N LEU A 370 -5.52 -17.51 12.15
CA LEU A 370 -6.98 -17.55 12.28
C LEU A 370 -7.56 -16.28 12.93
N SER A 371 -6.81 -15.62 13.81
CA SER A 371 -7.26 -14.38 14.45
C SER A 371 -7.54 -13.23 13.45
N ILE A 372 -6.92 -13.25 12.27
CA ILE A 372 -7.17 -12.28 11.18
C ILE A 372 -8.64 -12.36 10.71
N ALA A 373 -9.28 -13.52 10.79
CA ALA A 373 -10.67 -13.67 10.41
C ALA A 373 -11.62 -12.74 11.20
N ILE A 374 -11.26 -12.39 12.44
CA ILE A 374 -12.04 -11.48 13.27
C ILE A 374 -12.16 -10.10 12.59
N LEU A 375 -11.04 -9.57 12.06
CA LEU A 375 -11.02 -8.28 11.34
C LEU A 375 -11.89 -8.33 10.09
N LEU A 376 -11.81 -9.42 9.32
CA LEU A 376 -12.60 -9.61 8.11
C LEU A 376 -14.10 -9.75 8.41
N ILE A 377 -14.47 -10.44 9.49
CA ILE A 377 -15.87 -10.56 9.92
C ILE A 377 -16.42 -9.20 10.34
N VAL A 378 -15.66 -8.42 11.14
CA VAL A 378 -16.05 -7.05 11.50
C VAL A 378 -16.25 -6.19 10.26
N ALA A 379 -15.29 -6.23 9.32
CA ALA A 379 -15.40 -5.51 8.05
C ALA A 379 -16.63 -5.93 7.25
N LEU A 380 -16.91 -7.23 7.18
CA LEU A 380 -18.08 -7.78 6.46
C LEU A 380 -19.39 -7.25 7.07
N ILE A 381 -19.52 -7.22 8.40
CA ILE A 381 -20.68 -6.68 9.10
C ILE A 381 -20.91 -5.22 8.69
N PHE A 382 -19.85 -4.38 8.73
CA PHE A 382 -19.97 -2.97 8.34
C PHE A 382 -20.33 -2.80 6.85
N LEU A 383 -19.77 -3.63 5.94
CA LEU A 383 -20.12 -3.61 4.53
C LEU A 383 -21.57 -4.02 4.29
N LEU A 384 -22.09 -5.02 4.99
CA LEU A 384 -23.48 -5.47 4.84
C LEU A 384 -24.46 -4.41 5.37
N LEU A 385 -24.16 -3.79 6.48
CA LEU A 385 -25.01 -2.74 7.09
C LEU A 385 -24.95 -1.40 6.32
N GLN A 386 -23.91 -1.15 5.53
CA GLN A 386 -23.76 0.06 4.75
C GLN A 386 -24.80 0.12 3.62
N LYS A 387 -25.55 1.21 3.51
CA LYS A 387 -26.34 1.51 2.30
C LYS A 387 -25.41 1.98 1.19
N ASP A 388 -25.52 1.38 0.01
CA ASP A 388 -24.68 1.77 -1.14
C ASP A 388 -25.22 3.03 -1.82
N PRO A 389 -24.54 4.18 -1.69
CA PRO A 389 -25.01 5.42 -2.31
C PRO A 389 -24.75 5.48 -3.83
N THR A 390 -23.99 4.51 -4.38
CA THR A 390 -23.67 4.45 -5.81
C THR A 390 -24.68 3.62 -6.61
N ARG A 391 -25.53 2.87 -5.94
CA ARG A 391 -26.59 2.06 -6.56
C ARG A 391 -27.87 2.89 -6.57
N LYS A 392 -28.29 3.31 -7.77
CA LYS A 392 -29.62 3.91 -8.01
C LYS A 392 -30.70 2.85 -8.05
#